data_0dbcb51c6f68bc5fe1b2e9b7f6ce11eb
#
_entry.id   0dbcb51c6f68bc5fe1b2e9b7f6ce11eb
#
_cell.length_a   1.000
_cell.length_b   1.000
_cell.length_c   1.000
_cell.angle_alpha   90.00
_cell.angle_beta   90.00
_cell.angle_gamma   90.00
#
_symmetry.space_group_name_H-M   'P 1'
#
loop_
_entity.id
_entity.type
_entity.pdbx_description
1 polymer ?
#
loop_
_entity_poly.entity_id
_entity_poly.type
_entity_poly.pdbx_seq_one_letter_code
_entity_poly.pdbx_strand_id
1 'polypeptide(L)'
;DQLLAEGYIEAEPYRGYFVCDIEALYQLEQRNHMQEKLQAGQDWQPGWKTEIKHGAGSSKQKEIDFSPYTIDTQNFPYNVWRKLHKNVLLDDREEILLSGDGQGDHELRMAIADYLHQARGVNCVAEQIIIGAGNEYLELLLAQVLGEKKTVLMDDPTYLQAYRTFSNMGYLVKNIPAEQGGMLIEAVRRENADILYVMPSHQFPLGTVMPLKQRLELLKWASEKEGRYLI
;
A
#
# COMPACT_ATOMS: atom_id res chain seq x y z
N ASP A 1 13.37 34.74 21.17
CA ASP A 1 12.18 35.49 20.82
C ASP A 1 11.17 34.69 20.00
N GLN A 2 11.59 33.85 19.07
CA GLN A 2 10.66 33.07 18.22
C GLN A 2 9.82 32.06 19.01
N LEU A 3 10.43 31.27 19.88
CA LEU A 3 9.72 30.29 20.72
C LEU A 3 8.72 30.94 21.69
N LEU A 4 9.01 32.16 22.11
CA LEU A 4 8.10 32.94 22.94
C LEU A 4 6.90 33.45 22.13
N ALA A 5 7.17 33.95 20.92
CA ALA A 5 6.12 34.43 20.02
C ALA A 5 5.18 33.34 19.52
N GLU A 6 5.70 32.13 19.36
CA GLU A 6 4.94 30.93 18.93
C GLU A 6 4.27 30.18 20.10
N GLY A 7 4.48 30.62 21.35
CA GLY A 7 3.82 30.07 22.54
C GLY A 7 4.40 28.74 23.05
N TYR A 8 5.58 28.34 22.60
CA TYR A 8 6.26 27.14 23.12
C TYR A 8 6.87 27.34 24.49
N ILE A 9 7.24 28.59 24.80
CA ILE A 9 7.75 28.97 26.10
C ILE A 9 7.02 30.27 26.60
N GLU A 10 6.89 30.37 27.89
CA GLU A 10 6.42 31.61 28.55
C GLU A 10 7.50 32.19 29.43
N ALA A 11 7.51 33.53 29.56
CA ALA A 11 8.45 34.26 30.38
C ALA A 11 7.78 34.71 31.66
N GLU A 12 8.27 34.25 32.82
CA GLU A 12 7.86 34.78 34.12
C GLU A 12 8.86 35.82 34.62
N PRO A 13 8.42 37.00 34.98
CA PRO A 13 9.26 38.05 35.52
C PRO A 13 10.06 37.55 36.73
N TYR A 14 11.37 37.73 36.69
CA TYR A 14 12.34 37.31 37.72
C TYR A 14 12.51 35.81 37.93
N ARG A 15 11.80 34.93 37.15
CA ARG A 15 11.87 33.48 37.29
C ARG A 15 12.43 32.78 36.05
N GLY A 16 12.45 33.44 34.89
CA GLY A 16 13.03 32.92 33.66
C GLY A 16 11.99 32.45 32.66
N TYR A 17 12.37 31.49 31.81
CA TYR A 17 11.54 30.93 30.77
C TYR A 17 11.12 29.52 31.12
N PHE A 18 9.85 29.20 30.88
CA PHE A 18 9.28 27.85 31.13
C PHE A 18 8.70 27.33 29.83
N VAL A 19 8.83 26.01 29.62
CA VAL A 19 8.21 25.33 28.48
C VAL A 19 6.72 25.18 28.77
N CYS A 20 5.88 25.61 27.83
CA CYS A 20 4.44 25.45 27.94
C CYS A 20 4.04 23.99 27.75
N ASP A 21 3.03 23.55 28.51
CA ASP A 21 2.45 22.22 28.32
C ASP A 21 1.50 22.22 27.10
N ILE A 22 2.10 21.95 25.94
CA ILE A 22 1.42 21.97 24.65
C ILE A 22 0.38 20.84 24.55
N GLU A 23 0.61 19.70 25.19
CA GLU A 23 -0.34 18.58 25.17
C GLU A 23 -1.65 18.94 25.88
N ALA A 24 -1.58 19.72 26.96
CA ALA A 24 -2.78 20.21 27.65
C ALA A 24 -3.61 21.16 26.80
N LEU A 25 -2.97 22.03 26.00
CA LEU A 25 -3.65 22.95 25.07
C LEU A 25 -4.37 22.20 23.94
N TYR A 26 -3.72 21.21 23.34
CA TYR A 26 -4.35 20.38 22.30
C TYR A 26 -5.52 19.53 22.83
N GLN A 27 -5.45 19.05 24.06
CA GLN A 27 -6.54 18.30 24.68
C GLN A 27 -7.74 19.19 25.01
N LEU A 28 -7.53 20.45 25.34
CA LEU A 28 -8.62 21.42 25.63
C LEU A 28 -9.37 21.81 24.34
N GLU A 29 -8.68 22.02 23.23
CA GLU A 29 -9.33 22.32 21.95
C GLU A 29 -10.14 21.10 21.43
N GLN A 30 -9.63 19.89 21.53
CA GLN A 30 -10.37 18.69 21.15
C GLN A 30 -11.60 18.45 22.03
N ARG A 31 -11.53 18.72 23.34
CA ARG A 31 -12.67 18.60 24.24
C ARG A 31 -13.77 19.60 23.95
N ASN A 32 -13.42 20.85 23.69
CA ASN A 32 -14.39 21.90 23.39
C ASN A 32 -15.12 21.62 22.06
N HIS A 33 -14.39 21.20 21.02
CA HIS A 33 -14.99 20.84 19.73
C HIS A 33 -15.88 19.59 19.79
N MET A 34 -15.59 18.67 20.70
CA MET A 34 -16.37 17.45 20.86
C MET A 34 -17.63 17.71 21.72
N GLN A 35 -17.56 18.59 22.71
CA GLN A 35 -18.72 18.98 23.52
C GLN A 35 -19.73 19.83 22.76
N GLU A 36 -19.29 20.74 21.88
CA GLU A 36 -20.18 21.50 21.01
C GLU A 36 -20.94 20.62 20.01
N LYS A 37 -20.31 19.57 19.48
CA LYS A 37 -20.98 18.59 18.58
C LYS A 37 -21.96 17.66 19.30
N LEU A 38 -21.71 17.35 20.58
CA LEU A 38 -22.61 16.50 21.37
C LEU A 38 -23.88 17.26 21.82
N GLN A 39 -23.84 18.59 21.92
CA GLN A 39 -25.03 19.41 22.25
C GLN A 39 -25.93 19.68 21.05
N ALA A 40 -25.49 19.42 19.81
CA ALA A 40 -26.28 19.63 18.60
C ALA A 40 -27.28 18.51 18.27
N GLY A 41 -27.47 17.53 19.12
CA GLY A 41 -28.63 16.61 19.10
C GLY A 41 -28.83 15.80 17.82
N GLN A 42 -27.78 15.49 17.09
CA GLN A 42 -27.87 14.55 15.96
C GLN A 42 -27.09 13.27 16.29
N ASP A 43 -27.82 12.16 16.31
CA ASP A 43 -27.27 10.79 16.37
C ASP A 43 -26.42 10.49 15.12
N TRP A 44 -25.29 11.20 14.98
CA TRP A 44 -24.30 10.80 13.99
C TRP A 44 -23.48 9.63 14.56
N GLN A 45 -23.87 8.41 14.18
CA GLN A 45 -23.03 7.23 14.39
C GLN A 45 -22.07 7.14 13.18
N PRO A 46 -20.75 7.32 13.37
CA PRO A 46 -19.82 7.10 12.28
C PRO A 46 -19.87 5.62 11.88
N GLY A 47 -20.25 5.33 10.63
CA GLY A 47 -20.35 3.98 10.09
C GLY A 47 -19.03 3.20 10.05
N TRP A 48 -17.94 3.73 10.65
CA TRP A 48 -16.64 3.08 10.79
C TRP A 48 -16.32 2.63 12.21
N LYS A 49 -17.31 2.55 13.11
CA LYS A 49 -17.17 1.76 14.33
C LYS A 49 -17.12 0.27 14.00
N THR A 50 -16.26 -0.11 13.07
CA THR A 50 -15.59 -1.39 13.19
C THR A 50 -14.71 -1.21 14.42
N GLU A 51 -15.06 -1.86 15.52
CA GLU A 51 -14.19 -1.97 16.68
C GLU A 51 -12.83 -2.49 16.16
N ILE A 52 -11.89 -1.59 15.94
CA ILE A 52 -10.49 -1.98 15.92
C ILE A 52 -10.24 -2.37 17.38
N LYS A 53 -10.53 -3.60 17.70
CA LYS A 53 -10.05 -4.22 18.91
C LYS A 53 -8.53 -4.30 18.76
N HIS A 54 -7.85 -3.20 19.05
CA HIS A 54 -6.48 -3.30 19.49
C HIS A 54 -6.55 -4.14 20.75
N GLY A 55 -6.32 -5.43 20.59
CA GLY A 55 -6.31 -6.38 21.67
C GLY A 55 -5.15 -6.12 22.62
N ALA A 56 -5.30 -5.09 23.46
CA ALA A 56 -4.60 -4.98 24.74
C ALA A 56 -5.36 -5.79 25.81
N GLY A 57 -5.83 -6.96 25.44
CA GLY A 57 -6.33 -7.96 26.37
C GLY A 57 -5.36 -9.11 26.38
N SER A 58 -4.93 -9.57 27.54
CA SER A 58 -4.05 -10.72 27.74
C SER A 58 -4.44 -11.87 26.81
N SER A 59 -3.90 -11.87 25.61
CA SER A 59 -4.05 -12.95 24.68
C SER A 59 -3.29 -14.12 25.28
N LYS A 60 -3.99 -15.16 25.69
CA LYS A 60 -3.37 -16.48 25.73
C LYS A 60 -2.64 -16.60 24.41
N GLN A 61 -1.32 -16.65 24.47
CA GLN A 61 -0.46 -16.77 23.31
C GLN A 61 -0.99 -17.93 22.48
N LYS A 62 -1.53 -17.66 21.30
CA LYS A 62 -1.97 -18.73 20.41
C LYS A 62 -0.74 -19.54 20.07
N GLU A 63 -0.82 -20.84 20.23
CA GLU A 63 0.30 -21.75 20.01
C GLU A 63 0.80 -21.68 18.56
N ILE A 64 -0.12 -21.40 17.63
CA ILE A 64 0.16 -21.18 16.20
C ILE A 64 -0.64 -19.96 15.74
N ASP A 65 0.04 -18.98 15.16
CA ASP A 65 -0.58 -17.77 14.63
C ASP A 65 -0.29 -17.64 13.12
N PHE A 66 -1.33 -17.74 12.30
CA PHE A 66 -1.29 -17.58 10.83
C PHE A 66 -1.70 -16.16 10.39
N SER A 67 -1.66 -15.18 11.27
CA SER A 67 -1.99 -13.79 10.90
C SER A 67 -1.08 -13.30 9.78
N PRO A 68 -1.62 -12.81 8.65
CA PRO A 68 -0.83 -12.40 7.48
C PRO A 68 0.07 -11.18 7.74
N TYR A 69 -0.17 -10.45 8.82
CA TYR A 69 0.60 -9.26 9.21
C TYR A 69 1.62 -9.53 10.32
N THR A 70 1.78 -10.78 10.72
CA THR A 70 2.79 -11.17 11.71
C THR A 70 4.13 -11.32 11.04
N ILE A 71 5.16 -10.66 11.56
CA ILE A 71 6.53 -10.77 11.08
C ILE A 71 7.42 -11.46 12.11
N ASP A 72 8.38 -12.23 11.64
CA ASP A 72 9.40 -12.84 12.48
C ASP A 72 10.45 -11.80 12.92
N THR A 73 10.17 -11.13 14.04
CA THR A 73 11.05 -10.11 14.60
C THR A 73 12.33 -10.68 15.21
N GLN A 74 12.37 -11.98 15.53
CA GLN A 74 13.53 -12.61 16.18
C GLN A 74 14.65 -12.84 15.19
N ASN A 75 14.31 -13.19 13.95
CA ASN A 75 15.30 -13.46 12.90
C ASN A 75 15.57 -12.22 12.01
N PHE A 76 15.03 -11.05 12.37
CA PHE A 76 15.29 -9.83 11.60
C PHE A 76 16.77 -9.41 11.73
N PRO A 77 17.46 -9.11 10.63
CA PRO A 77 18.90 -8.84 10.63
C PRO A 77 19.24 -7.41 11.11
N TYR A 78 18.94 -7.09 12.35
CA TYR A 78 19.12 -5.75 12.94
C TYR A 78 20.51 -5.14 12.74
N ASN A 79 21.57 -5.97 12.81
CA ASN A 79 22.95 -5.47 12.68
C ASN A 79 23.25 -5.03 11.25
N VAL A 80 22.74 -5.74 10.25
CA VAL A 80 22.86 -5.36 8.84
C VAL A 80 22.13 -4.05 8.59
N TRP A 81 20.91 -3.92 9.08
CA TRP A 81 20.11 -2.70 8.95
C TRP A 81 20.80 -1.49 9.59
N ARG A 82 21.29 -1.62 10.82
CA ARG A 82 22.02 -0.54 11.50
C ARG A 82 23.26 -0.10 10.72
N LYS A 83 24.02 -1.07 10.18
CA LYS A 83 25.20 -0.78 9.38
C LYS A 83 24.85 -0.02 8.10
N LEU A 84 23.81 -0.46 7.37
CA LEU A 84 23.35 0.18 6.14
C LEU A 84 22.87 1.60 6.41
N HIS A 85 22.02 1.81 7.41
CA HIS A 85 21.55 3.16 7.78
C HIS A 85 22.71 4.09 8.18
N LYS A 86 23.65 3.57 8.97
CA LYS A 86 24.82 4.36 9.37
C LYS A 86 25.67 4.75 8.17
N ASN A 87 25.93 3.84 7.23
CA ASN A 87 26.71 4.15 6.04
C ASN A 87 26.03 5.21 5.17
N VAL A 88 24.73 5.06 4.93
CA VAL A 88 23.95 6.02 4.14
C VAL A 88 24.00 7.43 4.72
N LEU A 89 23.94 7.56 6.07
CA LEU A 89 24.00 8.87 6.73
C LEU A 89 25.44 9.44 6.82
N LEU A 90 26.47 8.57 6.84
CA LEU A 90 27.88 9.02 6.90
C LEU A 90 28.43 9.47 5.55
N ASP A 91 27.82 9.03 4.46
CA ASP A 91 28.25 9.37 3.11
C ASP A 91 27.85 10.82 2.71
N ASP A 92 27.37 11.64 3.69
CA ASP A 92 26.96 13.05 3.54
C ASP A 92 26.07 13.28 2.29
N ARG A 93 25.21 12.32 1.97
CA ARG A 93 24.30 12.41 0.84
C ARG A 93 23.15 13.38 1.18
N GLU A 94 23.35 14.65 0.94
CA GLU A 94 22.32 15.69 1.08
C GLU A 94 21.05 15.33 0.30
N GLU A 95 21.21 14.66 -0.83
CA GLU A 95 20.13 14.20 -1.72
C GLU A 95 19.06 13.35 -1.02
N ILE A 96 19.45 12.55 0.01
CA ILE A 96 18.53 11.71 0.79
C ILE A 96 17.53 12.54 1.59
N LEU A 97 17.90 13.78 1.92
CA LEU A 97 17.06 14.70 2.69
C LEU A 97 16.16 15.58 1.78
N LEU A 98 16.36 15.50 0.47
CA LEU A 98 15.57 16.24 -0.51
C LEU A 98 14.34 15.46 -0.97
N SER A 99 13.43 16.13 -1.66
CA SER A 99 12.17 15.54 -2.13
C SER A 99 12.32 14.44 -3.18
N GLY A 100 13.49 14.23 -3.75
CA GLY A 100 13.74 13.19 -4.73
C GLY A 100 12.94 13.31 -6.04
N ASP A 101 13.07 12.27 -6.87
CA ASP A 101 12.32 12.13 -8.13
C ASP A 101 10.91 11.56 -7.85
N GLY A 102 9.88 12.10 -8.51
CA GLY A 102 8.51 11.63 -8.38
C GLY A 102 8.28 10.17 -8.81
N GLN A 103 9.17 9.61 -9.63
CA GLN A 103 9.18 8.17 -9.96
C GLN A 103 9.89 7.30 -8.91
N GLY A 104 10.54 7.92 -7.93
CA GLY A 104 11.40 7.25 -6.96
C GLY A 104 12.87 7.41 -7.29
N ASP A 105 13.73 7.09 -6.34
CA ASP A 105 15.18 7.21 -6.44
C ASP A 105 15.73 6.50 -7.68
N HIS A 106 16.55 7.20 -8.48
CA HIS A 106 17.07 6.69 -9.75
C HIS A 106 18.02 5.50 -9.55
N GLU A 107 18.89 5.53 -8.54
CA GLU A 107 19.79 4.42 -8.24
C GLU A 107 19.01 3.16 -7.84
N LEU A 108 17.94 3.32 -7.07
CA LEU A 108 17.05 2.21 -6.72
C LEU A 108 16.34 1.64 -7.94
N ARG A 109 15.85 2.49 -8.85
CA ARG A 109 15.20 2.05 -10.09
C ARG A 109 16.18 1.30 -11.00
N MET A 110 17.42 1.77 -11.11
CA MET A 110 18.49 1.04 -11.82
C MET A 110 18.76 -0.33 -11.19
N ALA A 111 18.95 -0.39 -9.88
CA ALA A 111 19.19 -1.65 -9.18
C ALA A 111 18.02 -2.65 -9.36
N ILE A 112 16.78 -2.17 -9.40
CA ILE A 112 15.60 -2.99 -9.68
C ILE A 112 15.61 -3.49 -11.13
N ALA A 113 15.95 -2.65 -12.11
CA ALA A 113 16.05 -3.04 -13.52
C ALA A 113 17.09 -4.15 -13.71
N ASP A 114 18.28 -3.99 -13.13
CA ASP A 114 19.35 -4.98 -13.16
C ASP A 114 18.92 -6.30 -12.50
N TYR A 115 18.28 -6.23 -11.33
CA TYR A 115 17.76 -7.39 -10.65
C TYR A 115 16.71 -8.14 -11.50
N LEU A 116 15.75 -7.43 -12.07
CA LEU A 116 14.71 -8.00 -12.93
C LEU A 116 15.32 -8.66 -14.17
N HIS A 117 16.32 -8.04 -14.77
CA HIS A 117 17.04 -8.61 -15.90
C HIS A 117 17.75 -9.92 -15.53
N GLN A 118 18.55 -9.90 -14.44
CA GLN A 118 19.34 -11.06 -14.01
C GLN A 118 18.49 -12.20 -13.47
N ALA A 119 17.49 -11.88 -12.62
CA ALA A 119 16.72 -12.89 -11.91
C ALA A 119 15.48 -13.39 -12.67
N ARG A 120 14.97 -12.61 -13.62
CA ARG A 120 13.69 -12.87 -14.30
C ARG A 120 13.78 -12.78 -15.82
N GLY A 121 14.90 -12.33 -16.39
CA GLY A 121 15.04 -12.12 -17.83
C GLY A 121 14.16 -10.98 -18.37
N VAL A 122 13.69 -10.06 -17.53
CA VAL A 122 12.85 -8.94 -17.93
C VAL A 122 13.72 -7.89 -18.61
N ASN A 123 13.36 -7.49 -19.82
CA ASN A 123 14.02 -6.40 -20.53
C ASN A 123 13.32 -5.08 -20.22
N CYS A 124 13.79 -4.37 -19.20
CA CYS A 124 13.29 -3.06 -18.81
C CYS A 124 14.44 -2.13 -18.45
N VAL A 125 14.16 -0.83 -18.45
CA VAL A 125 15.08 0.25 -18.06
C VAL A 125 14.53 1.03 -16.88
N ALA A 126 15.38 1.77 -16.18
CA ALA A 126 15.02 2.52 -14.98
C ALA A 126 13.83 3.50 -15.20
N GLU A 127 13.72 4.06 -16.39
CA GLU A 127 12.64 4.98 -16.79
C GLU A 127 11.25 4.31 -16.85
N GLN A 128 11.21 2.99 -16.94
CA GLN A 128 9.96 2.21 -16.94
C GLN A 128 9.54 1.75 -15.53
N ILE A 129 10.31 2.10 -14.51
CA ILE A 129 10.08 1.70 -13.13
C ILE A 129 9.58 2.88 -12.31
N ILE A 130 8.50 2.66 -11.56
CA ILE A 130 7.94 3.61 -10.62
C ILE A 130 7.96 2.98 -9.23
N ILE A 131 8.51 3.71 -8.26
CA ILE A 131 8.54 3.33 -6.85
C ILE A 131 7.38 4.02 -6.15
N GLY A 132 6.61 3.26 -5.37
CA GLY A 132 5.46 3.78 -4.64
C GLY A 132 5.36 3.25 -3.21
N ALA A 133 4.45 3.82 -2.45
CA ALA A 133 4.21 3.49 -1.05
C ALA A 133 3.33 2.22 -0.90
N GLY A 134 3.76 1.13 -1.50
CA GLY A 134 3.06 -0.15 -1.46
C GLY A 134 2.17 -0.42 -2.67
N ASN A 135 1.64 -1.65 -2.72
CA ASN A 135 0.91 -2.15 -3.87
C ASN A 135 -0.38 -1.37 -4.15
N GLU A 136 -1.13 -1.04 -3.11
CA GLU A 136 -2.40 -0.30 -3.22
C GLU A 136 -2.21 1.09 -3.85
N TYR A 137 -1.13 1.78 -3.48
CA TYR A 137 -0.78 3.07 -4.07
C TYR A 137 -0.42 2.92 -5.56
N LEU A 138 0.34 1.89 -5.92
CA LEU A 138 0.71 1.62 -7.31
C LEU A 138 -0.51 1.20 -8.14
N GLU A 139 -1.42 0.41 -7.60
CA GLU A 139 -2.70 0.06 -8.23
C GLU A 139 -3.56 1.31 -8.49
N LEU A 140 -3.59 2.26 -7.55
CA LEU A 140 -4.31 3.52 -7.72
C LEU A 140 -3.72 4.36 -8.87
N LEU A 141 -2.39 4.49 -8.93
CA LEU A 141 -1.71 5.17 -10.02
C LEU A 141 -1.97 4.49 -11.36
N LEU A 142 -1.88 3.16 -11.39
CA LEU A 142 -2.13 2.35 -12.57
C LEU A 142 -3.56 2.52 -13.08
N ALA A 143 -4.54 2.52 -12.19
CA ALA A 143 -5.93 2.77 -12.53
C ALA A 143 -6.12 4.15 -13.18
N GLN A 144 -5.46 5.19 -12.67
CA GLN A 144 -5.50 6.52 -13.30
C GLN A 144 -4.88 6.53 -14.70
N VAL A 145 -3.76 5.86 -14.90
CA VAL A 145 -3.07 5.77 -16.20
C VAL A 145 -3.90 5.00 -17.23
N LEU A 146 -4.53 3.90 -16.82
CA LEU A 146 -5.36 3.07 -17.70
C LEU A 146 -6.67 3.76 -18.11
N GLY A 147 -7.10 4.78 -17.38
CA GLY A 147 -8.32 5.55 -17.65
C GLY A 147 -9.62 4.85 -17.21
N GLU A 148 -10.71 5.57 -17.30
CA GLU A 148 -12.01 5.15 -16.79
C GLU A 148 -12.76 4.17 -17.72
N LYS A 149 -13.82 3.56 -17.17
CA LYS A 149 -14.83 2.75 -17.89
C LYS A 149 -14.32 1.44 -18.49
N LYS A 150 -13.29 0.85 -17.93
CA LYS A 150 -12.80 -0.48 -18.33
C LYS A 150 -13.39 -1.57 -17.45
N THR A 151 -13.47 -2.77 -18.02
CA THR A 151 -13.86 -3.98 -17.29
C THR A 151 -12.61 -4.73 -16.82
N VAL A 152 -12.53 -4.95 -15.51
CA VAL A 152 -11.45 -5.73 -14.87
C VAL A 152 -12.02 -7.10 -14.48
N LEU A 153 -11.37 -8.16 -14.89
CA LEU A 153 -11.63 -9.51 -14.39
C LEU A 153 -10.62 -9.89 -13.31
N MET A 154 -11.13 -10.48 -12.25
CA MET A 154 -10.34 -11.01 -11.13
C MET A 154 -10.78 -12.43 -10.80
N ASP A 155 -9.90 -13.20 -10.18
CA ASP A 155 -10.25 -14.51 -9.61
C ASP A 155 -11.31 -14.36 -8.49
N ASP A 156 -12.07 -15.42 -8.22
CA ASP A 156 -12.91 -15.57 -7.05
C ASP A 156 -12.52 -16.86 -6.30
N PRO A 157 -11.96 -16.78 -5.10
CA PRO A 157 -11.63 -15.56 -4.31
C PRO A 157 -10.44 -14.78 -4.86
N THR A 158 -10.41 -13.45 -4.61
CA THR A 158 -9.35 -12.53 -5.05
C THR A 158 -8.74 -11.74 -3.90
N TYR A 159 -7.68 -10.97 -4.20
CA TYR A 159 -7.11 -9.97 -3.30
C TYR A 159 -8.08 -8.79 -3.13
N LEU A 160 -8.70 -8.72 -1.96
CA LEU A 160 -9.81 -7.79 -1.69
C LEU A 160 -9.43 -6.32 -1.85
N GLN A 161 -8.17 -5.94 -1.57
CA GLN A 161 -7.74 -4.55 -1.70
C GLN A 161 -7.69 -4.11 -3.17
N ALA A 162 -7.16 -4.94 -4.06
CA ALA A 162 -7.19 -4.66 -5.49
C ALA A 162 -8.64 -4.52 -6.01
N TYR A 163 -9.53 -5.43 -5.60
CA TYR A 163 -10.96 -5.33 -5.92
C TYR A 163 -11.54 -3.97 -5.49
N ARG A 164 -11.27 -3.54 -4.26
CA ARG A 164 -11.75 -2.26 -3.73
C ARG A 164 -11.16 -1.08 -4.48
N THR A 165 -9.84 -1.11 -4.77
CA THR A 165 -9.16 -0.03 -5.48
C THR A 165 -9.79 0.20 -6.86
N PHE A 166 -9.90 -0.84 -7.68
CA PHE A 166 -10.50 -0.71 -9.01
C PHE A 166 -11.98 -0.34 -8.95
N SER A 167 -12.77 -0.93 -8.03
CA SER A 167 -14.18 -0.58 -7.86
C SER A 167 -14.37 0.89 -7.47
N ASN A 168 -13.56 1.41 -6.53
CA ASN A 168 -13.61 2.79 -6.08
C ASN A 168 -13.18 3.80 -7.16
N MET A 169 -12.33 3.37 -8.09
CA MET A 169 -11.92 4.16 -9.26
C MET A 169 -12.92 4.11 -10.42
N GLY A 170 -14.09 3.46 -10.22
CA GLY A 170 -15.17 3.42 -11.21
C GLY A 170 -15.03 2.35 -12.29
N TYR A 171 -14.13 1.38 -12.11
CA TYR A 171 -14.03 0.22 -13.00
C TYR A 171 -15.17 -0.76 -12.77
N LEU A 172 -15.64 -1.41 -13.85
CA LEU A 172 -16.54 -2.53 -13.75
C LEU A 172 -15.74 -3.79 -13.39
N VAL A 173 -15.71 -4.14 -12.10
CA VAL A 173 -15.00 -5.33 -11.64
C VAL A 173 -15.94 -6.53 -11.67
N LYS A 174 -15.50 -7.60 -12.34
CA LYS A 174 -16.18 -8.89 -12.40
C LYS A 174 -15.26 -9.98 -11.87
N ASN A 175 -15.84 -10.96 -11.20
CA ASN A 175 -15.11 -12.09 -10.65
C ASN A 175 -15.42 -13.37 -11.44
N ILE A 176 -14.38 -14.16 -11.67
CA ILE A 176 -14.47 -15.48 -12.29
C ILE A 176 -14.02 -16.52 -11.26
N PRO A 177 -14.80 -17.58 -11.01
CA PRO A 177 -14.39 -18.63 -10.09
C PRO A 177 -12.98 -19.15 -10.43
N ALA A 178 -12.11 -19.12 -9.44
CA ALA A 178 -10.76 -19.68 -9.56
C ALA A 178 -10.86 -21.22 -9.50
N GLU A 179 -10.49 -21.87 -10.59
CA GLU A 179 -10.27 -23.31 -10.60
C GLU A 179 -8.82 -23.62 -10.21
N GLN A 180 -8.44 -24.90 -10.22
CA GLN A 180 -7.07 -25.29 -9.91
C GLN A 180 -6.09 -24.63 -10.90
N GLY A 181 -5.46 -23.53 -10.46
CA GLY A 181 -4.49 -22.77 -11.25
C GLY A 181 -4.95 -21.41 -11.76
N GLY A 182 -6.09 -20.88 -11.31
CA GLY A 182 -6.57 -19.52 -11.63
C GLY A 182 -7.65 -19.47 -12.72
N MET A 183 -7.78 -18.31 -13.38
CA MET A 183 -8.81 -18.05 -14.40
C MET A 183 -8.63 -18.93 -15.65
N LEU A 184 -9.70 -19.58 -16.07
CA LEU A 184 -9.71 -20.29 -17.34
C LEU A 184 -9.91 -19.33 -18.52
N ILE A 185 -9.16 -19.53 -19.60
CA ILE A 185 -9.21 -18.68 -20.80
C ILE A 185 -10.60 -18.63 -21.44
N GLU A 186 -11.35 -19.72 -21.39
CA GLU A 186 -12.73 -19.77 -21.92
C GLU A 186 -13.69 -18.85 -21.14
N ALA A 187 -13.51 -18.74 -19.83
CA ALA A 187 -14.29 -17.83 -19.00
C ALA A 187 -13.88 -16.38 -19.28
N VAL A 188 -12.57 -16.10 -19.38
CA VAL A 188 -12.05 -14.77 -19.75
C VAL A 188 -12.61 -14.30 -21.10
N ARG A 189 -12.64 -15.16 -22.11
CA ARG A 189 -13.13 -14.80 -23.44
C ARG A 189 -14.62 -14.48 -23.49
N ARG A 190 -15.42 -15.08 -22.60
CA ARG A 190 -16.87 -14.81 -22.50
C ARG A 190 -17.18 -13.43 -21.91
N GLU A 191 -16.33 -12.92 -21.03
CA GLU A 191 -16.62 -11.72 -20.25
C GLU A 191 -16.26 -10.40 -20.93
N ASN A 192 -15.66 -10.42 -22.10
CA ASN A 192 -15.24 -9.22 -22.86
C ASN A 192 -14.54 -8.15 -21.98
N ALA A 193 -13.53 -8.58 -21.25
CA ALA A 193 -12.75 -7.71 -20.38
C ALA A 193 -11.69 -6.92 -21.13
N ASP A 194 -11.28 -5.82 -20.51
CA ASP A 194 -10.14 -5.00 -20.96
C ASP A 194 -8.88 -5.31 -20.14
N ILE A 195 -9.07 -5.68 -18.87
CA ILE A 195 -7.98 -5.89 -17.92
C ILE A 195 -8.19 -7.23 -17.21
N LEU A 196 -7.11 -8.00 -17.06
CA LEU A 196 -7.06 -9.15 -16.17
C LEU A 196 -6.08 -8.85 -15.03
N TYR A 197 -6.57 -8.94 -13.80
CA TYR A 197 -5.74 -8.90 -12.61
C TYR A 197 -5.44 -10.34 -12.18
N VAL A 198 -4.16 -10.73 -12.19
CA VAL A 198 -3.75 -12.13 -11.97
C VAL A 198 -2.56 -12.21 -11.02
N MET A 199 -2.53 -13.26 -10.21
CA MET A 199 -1.41 -13.61 -9.34
C MET A 199 -0.86 -14.99 -9.73
N PRO A 200 -0.06 -15.09 -10.79
CA PRO A 200 0.24 -16.36 -11.43
C PRO A 200 1.16 -17.30 -10.63
N SER A 201 1.92 -16.78 -9.69
CA SER A 201 2.90 -17.56 -8.92
C SER A 201 2.45 -17.90 -7.51
N HIS A 202 1.63 -17.04 -6.91
CA HIS A 202 1.20 -17.18 -5.51
C HIS A 202 -0.19 -16.57 -5.37
N GLN A 203 -1.19 -17.21 -5.97
CA GLN A 203 -2.56 -16.71 -5.93
C GLN A 203 -3.04 -16.59 -4.48
N PHE A 204 -3.48 -15.42 -4.11
CA PHE A 204 -4.05 -15.17 -2.79
C PHE A 204 -5.59 -15.08 -2.87
N PRO A 205 -6.33 -15.80 -2.00
CA PRO A 205 -5.84 -16.50 -0.79
C PRO A 205 -5.59 -18.00 -0.97
N LEU A 206 -5.76 -18.59 -2.15
CA LEU A 206 -5.72 -20.04 -2.35
C LEU A 206 -4.33 -20.67 -2.36
N GLY A 207 -3.27 -19.87 -2.59
CA GLY A 207 -1.89 -20.32 -2.66
C GLY A 207 -1.58 -21.19 -3.90
N THR A 208 -2.44 -21.17 -4.91
CA THR A 208 -2.25 -21.94 -6.14
C THR A 208 -1.25 -21.28 -7.07
N VAL A 209 -0.64 -22.09 -7.96
CA VAL A 209 0.29 -21.64 -9.00
C VAL A 209 -0.36 -21.86 -10.35
N MET A 210 -0.43 -20.82 -11.18
CA MET A 210 -0.98 -20.90 -12.52
C MET A 210 -0.05 -21.70 -13.45
N PRO A 211 -0.54 -22.76 -14.12
CA PRO A 211 0.25 -23.52 -15.06
C PRO A 211 0.77 -22.67 -16.23
N LEU A 212 1.96 -23.02 -16.75
CA LEU A 212 2.59 -22.27 -17.86
C LEU A 212 1.68 -22.14 -19.08
N LYS A 213 0.96 -23.19 -19.43
CA LYS A 213 0.01 -23.18 -20.56
C LYS A 213 -1.01 -22.06 -20.39
N GLN A 214 -1.61 -21.93 -19.21
CA GLN A 214 -2.59 -20.91 -18.89
C GLN A 214 -2.00 -19.50 -18.96
N ARG A 215 -0.77 -19.30 -18.43
CA ARG A 215 -0.06 -18.00 -18.53
C ARG A 215 0.13 -17.59 -19.98
N LEU A 216 0.53 -18.52 -20.86
CA LEU A 216 0.71 -18.25 -22.29
C LEU A 216 -0.62 -17.94 -22.99
N GLU A 217 -1.70 -18.60 -22.62
CA GLU A 217 -3.05 -18.32 -23.15
C GLU A 217 -3.55 -16.93 -22.76
N LEU A 218 -3.30 -16.48 -21.51
CA LEU A 218 -3.66 -15.13 -21.07
C LEU A 218 -2.79 -14.06 -21.75
N LEU A 219 -1.50 -14.29 -21.92
CA LEU A 219 -0.61 -13.40 -22.69
C LEU A 219 -1.07 -13.28 -24.14
N LYS A 220 -1.43 -14.40 -24.78
CA LYS A 220 -1.99 -14.41 -26.12
C LYS A 220 -3.29 -13.61 -26.17
N TRP A 221 -4.19 -13.81 -25.24
CA TRP A 221 -5.45 -13.03 -25.13
C TRP A 221 -5.19 -11.53 -25.06
N ALA A 222 -4.21 -11.09 -24.27
CA ALA A 222 -3.86 -9.68 -24.15
C ALA A 222 -3.32 -9.12 -25.48
N SER A 223 -2.52 -9.90 -26.23
CA SER A 223 -1.94 -9.49 -27.50
C SER A 223 -2.93 -9.47 -28.69
N GLU A 224 -4.10 -10.10 -28.57
CA GLU A 224 -5.10 -10.19 -29.64
C GLU A 224 -5.84 -8.87 -29.92
N LYS A 225 -5.83 -7.95 -28.96
CA LYS A 225 -6.55 -6.66 -29.07
C LYS A 225 -5.79 -5.57 -28.34
N GLU A 226 -5.56 -4.46 -29.01
CA GLU A 226 -5.02 -3.23 -28.40
C GLU A 226 -5.93 -2.75 -27.26
N GLY A 227 -5.34 -2.22 -26.20
CA GLY A 227 -6.08 -1.74 -25.02
C GLY A 227 -6.45 -2.83 -24.01
N ARG A 228 -6.01 -4.08 -24.22
CA ARG A 228 -6.06 -5.15 -23.21
C ARG A 228 -4.77 -5.18 -22.39
N TYR A 229 -4.92 -5.43 -21.10
CA TYR A 229 -3.81 -5.45 -20.15
C TYR A 229 -3.87 -6.66 -19.23
N LEU A 230 -2.69 -7.13 -18.83
CA LEU A 230 -2.49 -8.06 -17.71
C LEU A 230 -1.78 -7.29 -16.60
N ILE A 231 -2.32 -7.37 -15.40
CA ILE A 231 -1.79 -6.77 -14.18
C ILE A 231 -1.45 -7.88 -13.20
#